data_930b5ad4ba07b1cc343a88425babbd49
#
_entry.id   930b5ad4ba07b1cc343a88425babbd49
#
_cell.length_a   1.000
_cell.length_b   1.000
_cell.length_c   1.000
_cell.angle_alpha   90.00
_cell.angle_beta   90.00
_cell.angle_gamma   90.00
#
_symmetry.space_group_name_H-M   'P 1'
#
loop_
_entity.id
_entity.type
_entity.pdbx_description
1 polymer ?
#
loop_
_entity_poly.entity_id
_entity_poly.type
_entity_poly.pdbx_seq_one_letter_code
_entity_poly.pdbx_strand_id
1 'polypeptide(L)'
;VPASGAAPMTRYCPQCGATLEPHVVGGELRNHWRCTVCARLHYDHPMIVVTTFIACNKRLLWVQRALPPKVGSWAIPGGFLEQDETLAEGAARELREEAGVVLPASALSFYMMGTITFINQVYVAFRARVNDEALCPGPESLDAGFFSREECPWGQVAYPEVNDSIFQAYDDLESGRFDVWHTEMTAERYQRHRVRELP
;
A
#
# COMPACT_ATOMS: atom_id res chain seq x y z
N VAL A 1 -11.11 1.11 -22.54
CA VAL A 1 -11.78 2.25 -23.23
C VAL A 1 -11.70 3.44 -22.29
N PRO A 2 -10.98 4.53 -22.62
CA PRO A 2 -11.00 5.71 -21.76
C PRO A 2 -12.38 6.36 -21.86
N ALA A 3 -13.03 6.51 -20.73
CA ALA A 3 -14.26 7.27 -20.60
C ALA A 3 -13.96 8.77 -20.64
N SER A 4 -14.64 9.42 -21.56
CA SER A 4 -15.06 10.84 -21.57
C SER A 4 -14.07 11.97 -21.32
N GLY A 5 -13.73 12.72 -22.35
CA GLY A 5 -13.91 14.18 -22.47
C GLY A 5 -13.21 15.15 -21.49
N ALA A 6 -12.28 14.72 -20.65
CA ALA A 6 -11.43 15.65 -19.92
C ALA A 6 -10.29 16.09 -20.85
N ALA A 7 -10.08 17.40 -20.99
CA ALA A 7 -8.93 17.93 -21.71
C ALA A 7 -7.64 17.30 -21.15
N PRO A 8 -6.69 16.93 -22.00
CA PRO A 8 -5.45 16.31 -21.52
C PRO A 8 -4.77 17.27 -20.55
N MET A 9 -4.58 16.82 -19.29
CA MET A 9 -3.87 17.62 -18.29
C MET A 9 -2.45 17.88 -18.79
N THR A 10 -2.10 19.15 -18.95
CA THR A 10 -0.75 19.55 -19.34
C THR A 10 0.22 19.14 -18.25
N ARG A 11 1.22 18.32 -18.57
CA ARG A 11 2.28 17.90 -17.66
C ARG A 11 3.51 18.77 -17.83
N TYR A 12 4.23 19.02 -16.77
CA TYR A 12 5.42 19.85 -16.77
C TYR A 12 6.65 19.08 -16.29
N CYS A 13 7.79 19.41 -16.85
CA CYS A 13 9.09 18.83 -16.49
C CYS A 13 9.52 19.32 -15.12
N PRO A 14 9.75 18.44 -14.13
CA PRO A 14 10.21 18.85 -12.80
C PRO A 14 11.61 19.46 -12.79
N GLN A 15 12.40 19.24 -13.87
CA GLN A 15 13.75 19.76 -13.98
C GLN A 15 13.80 21.22 -14.47
N CYS A 16 12.94 21.62 -15.41
CA CYS A 16 13.03 22.93 -16.06
C CYS A 16 11.69 23.65 -16.25
N GLY A 17 10.58 23.08 -15.76
CA GLY A 17 9.25 23.69 -15.83
C GLY A 17 8.59 23.68 -17.21
N ALA A 18 9.26 23.23 -18.29
CA ALA A 18 8.70 23.19 -19.62
C ALA A 18 7.67 22.05 -19.77
N THR A 19 6.81 22.16 -20.79
CA THR A 19 5.79 21.15 -21.08
C THR A 19 6.40 19.81 -21.46
N LEU A 20 5.69 18.74 -21.11
CA LEU A 20 5.98 17.37 -21.52
C LEU A 20 5.08 16.99 -22.70
N GLU A 21 5.63 16.26 -23.66
CA GLU A 21 4.91 15.68 -24.78
C GLU A 21 4.99 14.15 -24.77
N PRO A 22 3.98 13.42 -25.28
CA PRO A 22 4.06 11.98 -25.44
C PRO A 22 5.22 11.60 -26.35
N HIS A 23 6.00 10.60 -25.98
CA HIS A 23 7.15 10.14 -26.72
C HIS A 23 7.29 8.60 -26.63
N VAL A 24 7.48 7.95 -27.78
CA VAL A 24 7.77 6.52 -27.86
C VAL A 24 9.28 6.32 -27.80
N VAL A 25 9.75 5.60 -26.80
CA VAL A 25 11.14 5.15 -26.74
C VAL A 25 11.30 3.93 -27.65
N GLY A 26 12.36 3.87 -28.42
CA GLY A 26 12.55 2.89 -29.49
C GLY A 26 12.27 1.45 -29.07
N GLY A 27 11.29 0.81 -29.69
CA GLY A 27 10.89 -0.57 -29.45
C GLY A 27 9.85 -0.77 -28.34
N GLU A 28 9.47 0.26 -27.60
CA GLU A 28 8.45 0.15 -26.56
C GLU A 28 7.03 0.37 -27.10
N LEU A 29 6.05 -0.34 -26.52
CA LEU A 29 4.65 -0.24 -26.94
C LEU A 29 3.88 0.89 -26.23
N ARG A 30 4.45 1.49 -25.18
CA ARG A 30 3.83 2.56 -24.40
C ARG A 30 4.48 3.89 -24.66
N ASN A 31 3.67 4.94 -24.67
CA ASN A 31 4.16 6.31 -24.66
C ASN A 31 4.71 6.66 -23.28
N HIS A 32 5.86 7.30 -23.27
CA HIS A 32 6.41 8.01 -22.12
C HIS A 32 6.30 9.51 -22.36
N TRP A 33 6.92 10.31 -21.53
CA TRP A 33 6.87 11.75 -21.62
C TRP A 33 8.26 12.31 -21.89
N ARG A 34 8.39 13.20 -22.85
CA ARG A 34 9.63 13.89 -23.16
C ARG A 34 9.48 15.38 -22.95
N CYS A 35 10.47 16.01 -22.29
CA CYS A 35 10.49 17.45 -22.13
C CYS A 35 10.79 18.13 -23.48
N THR A 36 9.99 19.13 -23.83
CA THR A 36 10.12 19.90 -25.08
C THR A 36 11.37 20.79 -25.13
N VAL A 37 11.99 21.09 -23.97
CA VAL A 37 13.16 21.96 -23.84
C VAL A 37 14.41 21.18 -23.48
N CYS A 38 14.45 20.47 -22.36
CA CYS A 38 15.66 19.75 -21.92
C CYS A 38 15.77 18.32 -22.47
N ALA A 39 14.79 17.87 -23.25
CA ALA A 39 14.70 16.55 -23.88
C ALA A 39 14.73 15.34 -22.88
N ARG A 40 14.68 15.59 -21.57
CA ARG A 40 14.63 14.50 -20.56
C ARG A 40 13.40 13.66 -20.73
N LEU A 41 13.57 12.34 -20.62
CA LEU A 41 12.47 11.38 -20.60
C LEU A 41 11.94 11.21 -19.18
N HIS A 42 10.64 11.09 -19.07
CA HIS A 42 9.92 10.85 -17.82
C HIS A 42 9.02 9.62 -17.99
N TYR A 43 9.10 8.72 -17.04
CA TYR A 43 8.35 7.47 -17.01
C TYR A 43 7.27 7.54 -15.92
N ASP A 44 6.10 7.02 -16.23
CA ASP A 44 5.05 6.81 -15.22
C ASP A 44 5.29 5.46 -14.54
N HIS A 45 5.75 5.48 -13.29
CA HIS A 45 5.99 4.28 -12.50
C HIS A 45 4.83 4.02 -11.55
N PRO A 46 4.53 2.75 -11.20
CA PRO A 46 3.66 2.45 -10.08
C PRO A 46 4.24 3.03 -8.78
N MET A 47 3.37 3.57 -7.93
CA MET A 47 3.76 3.97 -6.58
C MET A 47 3.87 2.72 -5.69
N ILE A 48 4.87 2.70 -4.82
CA ILE A 48 5.03 1.61 -3.85
C ILE A 48 4.38 2.05 -2.54
N VAL A 49 3.50 1.18 -2.02
CA VAL A 49 2.86 1.32 -0.71
C VAL A 49 3.39 0.20 0.18
N VAL A 50 3.83 0.54 1.38
CA VAL A 50 4.23 -0.42 2.40
C VAL A 50 3.18 -0.46 3.51
N THR A 51 2.87 -1.66 4.01
CA THR A 51 1.83 -1.84 5.03
C THR A 51 2.21 -2.92 6.04
N THR A 52 1.57 -2.93 7.21
CA THR A 52 1.90 -3.86 8.28
C THR A 52 0.66 -4.52 8.90
N PHE A 53 0.61 -5.83 8.86
CA PHE A 53 -0.34 -6.65 9.62
C PHE A 53 0.26 -6.96 11.00
N ILE A 54 0.01 -6.09 11.97
CA ILE A 54 0.51 -6.26 13.34
C ILE A 54 -0.55 -6.98 14.17
N ALA A 55 -0.16 -8.10 14.75
CA ALA A 55 -1.04 -8.92 15.56
C ALA A 55 -0.72 -8.79 17.05
N CYS A 56 -1.76 -8.61 17.87
CA CYS A 56 -1.74 -8.87 19.31
C CYS A 56 -2.78 -9.94 19.60
N ASN A 57 -2.35 -11.09 20.12
CA ASN A 57 -3.21 -12.26 20.26
C ASN A 57 -3.87 -12.68 18.93
N LYS A 58 -5.21 -12.67 18.84
CA LYS A 58 -6.00 -12.96 17.62
C LYS A 58 -6.61 -11.71 16.99
N ARG A 59 -6.06 -10.54 17.30
CA ARG A 59 -6.52 -9.25 16.80
C ARG A 59 -5.46 -8.64 15.91
N LEU A 60 -5.88 -7.89 14.88
CA LEU A 60 -5.02 -7.09 14.01
C LEU A 60 -5.15 -5.61 14.37
N LEU A 61 -4.03 -4.88 14.22
CA LEU A 61 -3.98 -3.44 14.38
C LEU A 61 -4.63 -2.75 13.19
N TRP A 62 -5.46 -1.76 13.49
CA TRP A 62 -6.07 -0.85 12.53
C TRP A 62 -5.87 0.58 12.99
N VAL A 63 -5.87 1.51 12.05
CA VAL A 63 -5.82 2.95 12.28
C VAL A 63 -7.01 3.63 11.62
N GLN A 64 -7.56 4.66 12.26
CA GLN A 64 -8.62 5.48 11.71
C GLN A 64 -8.01 6.73 11.09
N ARG A 65 -8.19 6.91 9.79
CA ARG A 65 -7.54 7.96 9.00
C ARG A 65 -7.98 9.36 9.41
N ALA A 66 -7.01 10.26 9.64
CA ALA A 66 -7.25 11.68 9.90
C ALA A 66 -7.18 12.53 8.62
N LEU A 67 -6.50 12.04 7.56
CA LEU A 67 -6.22 12.80 6.36
C LEU A 67 -7.03 12.32 5.14
N PRO A 68 -7.36 13.22 4.19
CA PRO A 68 -7.92 12.84 2.89
C PRO A 68 -6.95 11.94 2.08
N PRO A 69 -7.51 11.08 1.21
CA PRO A 69 -8.93 10.74 1.09
C PRO A 69 -9.38 9.80 2.21
N LYS A 70 -10.71 9.67 2.41
CA LYS A 70 -11.31 8.70 3.34
C LYS A 70 -11.08 9.00 4.83
N VAL A 71 -11.15 10.29 5.22
CA VAL A 71 -11.14 10.70 6.64
C VAL A 71 -12.20 9.94 7.45
N GLY A 72 -11.83 9.45 8.63
CA GLY A 72 -12.71 8.69 9.53
C GLY A 72 -12.88 7.22 9.18
N SER A 73 -12.37 6.76 8.03
CA SER A 73 -12.40 5.35 7.67
C SER A 73 -11.21 4.59 8.27
N TRP A 74 -11.40 3.28 8.48
CA TRP A 74 -10.37 2.40 9.04
C TRP A 74 -9.52 1.73 7.98
N ALA A 75 -8.24 1.58 8.25
CA ALA A 75 -7.27 0.94 7.38
C ALA A 75 -6.22 0.15 8.18
N ILE A 76 -5.58 -0.80 7.54
CA ILE A 76 -4.34 -1.40 8.04
C ILE A 76 -3.23 -0.34 7.93
N PRO A 77 -2.36 -0.18 8.95
CA PRO A 77 -1.29 0.82 8.93
C PRO A 77 -0.39 0.70 7.70
N GLY A 78 -0.10 1.84 7.08
CA GLY A 78 0.79 1.88 5.92
C GLY A 78 0.60 3.11 5.03
N GLY A 79 1.63 3.40 4.25
CA GLY A 79 1.68 4.54 3.35
C GLY A 79 2.70 4.37 2.24
N PHE A 80 3.07 5.48 1.60
CA PHE A 80 4.01 5.45 0.50
C PHE A 80 5.44 5.26 0.98
N LEU A 81 6.19 4.44 0.22
CA LEU A 81 7.62 4.30 0.41
C LEU A 81 8.31 5.63 0.06
N GLU A 82 9.16 6.10 0.95
CA GLU A 82 9.97 7.30 0.74
C GLU A 82 11.33 6.98 0.09
N GLN A 83 12.04 8.04 -0.33
CA GLN A 83 13.40 7.88 -0.85
C GLN A 83 14.35 7.49 0.29
N ASP A 84 15.39 6.73 -0.08
CA ASP A 84 16.48 6.36 0.83
C ASP A 84 16.09 5.43 2.00
N GLU A 85 14.91 4.78 1.95
CA GLU A 85 14.51 3.75 2.91
C GLU A 85 14.26 2.40 2.20
N THR A 86 14.51 1.31 2.91
CA THR A 86 14.10 -0.03 2.48
C THR A 86 12.61 -0.24 2.72
N LEU A 87 12.01 -1.23 2.05
CA LEU A 87 10.58 -1.56 2.23
C LEU A 87 10.21 -1.82 3.70
N ALA A 88 11.08 -2.50 4.45
CA ALA A 88 10.83 -2.79 5.86
C ALA A 88 11.03 -1.57 6.76
N GLU A 89 11.96 -0.66 6.42
CA GLU A 89 12.14 0.60 7.15
C GLU A 89 10.95 1.51 6.94
N GLY A 90 10.45 1.65 5.70
CA GLY A 90 9.23 2.41 5.42
C GLY A 90 8.01 1.85 6.16
N ALA A 91 7.85 0.53 6.16
CA ALA A 91 6.77 -0.12 6.90
C ALA A 91 6.86 0.11 8.43
N ALA A 92 8.07 0.11 9.00
CA ALA A 92 8.29 0.40 10.41
C ALA A 92 8.08 1.89 10.74
N ARG A 93 8.42 2.80 9.81
CA ARG A 93 8.17 4.24 9.93
C ARG A 93 6.68 4.53 9.98
N GLU A 94 5.92 4.04 8.98
CA GLU A 94 4.47 4.22 8.90
C GLU A 94 3.76 3.67 10.15
N LEU A 95 4.15 2.48 10.61
CA LEU A 95 3.61 1.86 11.82
C LEU A 95 3.81 2.76 13.05
N ARG A 96 5.00 3.36 13.19
CA ARG A 96 5.31 4.27 14.28
C ARG A 96 4.52 5.58 14.15
N GLU A 97 4.42 6.15 12.96
CA GLU A 97 3.77 7.44 12.70
C GLU A 97 2.25 7.37 12.86
N GLU A 98 1.63 6.28 12.40
CA GLU A 98 0.18 6.12 12.44
C GLU A 98 -0.34 5.54 13.75
N ALA A 99 0.39 4.62 14.39
CA ALA A 99 -0.10 3.89 15.57
C ALA A 99 0.78 4.04 16.82
N GLY A 100 1.96 4.64 16.71
CA GLY A 100 2.91 4.76 17.81
C GLY A 100 3.62 3.45 18.17
N VAL A 101 3.45 2.39 17.39
CA VAL A 101 4.09 1.10 17.63
C VAL A 101 5.51 1.14 17.08
N VAL A 102 6.50 0.95 17.95
CA VAL A 102 7.92 1.01 17.59
C VAL A 102 8.48 -0.41 17.48
N LEU A 103 8.76 -0.82 16.25
CA LEU A 103 9.44 -2.08 15.95
C LEU A 103 10.65 -1.80 15.05
N PRO A 104 11.80 -2.49 15.25
CA PRO A 104 12.88 -2.43 14.29
C PRO A 104 12.46 -3.12 12.99
N ALA A 105 12.94 -2.63 11.84
CA ALA A 105 12.63 -3.22 10.53
C ALA A 105 12.93 -4.73 10.46
N SER A 106 13.96 -5.20 11.19
CA SER A 106 14.32 -6.63 11.29
C SER A 106 13.29 -7.51 12.01
N ALA A 107 12.35 -6.92 12.77
CA ALA A 107 11.24 -7.65 13.40
C ALA A 107 10.05 -7.86 12.45
N LEU A 108 10.04 -7.17 11.31
CA LEU A 108 9.01 -7.28 10.30
C LEU A 108 9.32 -8.43 9.34
N SER A 109 8.44 -9.41 9.26
CA SER A 109 8.54 -10.50 8.30
C SER A 109 7.75 -10.16 7.03
N PHE A 110 8.36 -10.32 5.86
CA PHE A 110 7.65 -10.20 4.59
C PHE A 110 6.46 -11.17 4.56
N TYR A 111 5.32 -10.67 4.10
CA TYR A 111 4.08 -11.44 4.15
C TYR A 111 3.36 -11.49 2.80
N MET A 112 3.18 -10.36 2.16
CA MET A 112 2.37 -10.28 0.95
C MET A 112 2.91 -9.19 0.02
N MET A 113 2.81 -9.41 -1.28
CA MET A 113 3.05 -8.39 -2.29
C MET A 113 1.96 -8.48 -3.35
N GLY A 114 1.53 -7.34 -3.87
CA GLY A 114 0.55 -7.35 -4.93
C GLY A 114 0.53 -6.08 -5.76
N THR A 115 -0.20 -6.17 -6.87
CA THR A 115 -0.43 -5.04 -7.78
C THR A 115 -1.89 -4.62 -7.73
N ILE A 116 -2.13 -3.30 -7.70
CA ILE A 116 -3.45 -2.68 -7.82
C ILE A 116 -3.43 -1.85 -9.09
N THR A 117 -3.83 -2.46 -10.21
CA THR A 117 -3.60 -1.89 -11.55
C THR A 117 -4.43 -0.65 -11.83
N PHE A 118 -5.63 -0.54 -11.28
CA PHE A 118 -6.55 0.58 -11.52
C PHE A 118 -6.15 1.89 -10.83
N ILE A 119 -5.23 1.83 -9.84
CA ILE A 119 -4.64 3.01 -9.19
C ILE A 119 -3.12 3.09 -9.38
N ASN A 120 -2.56 2.20 -10.22
CA ASN A 120 -1.13 2.14 -10.54
C ASN A 120 -0.24 2.04 -9.28
N GLN A 121 -0.53 1.06 -8.41
CA GLN A 121 0.22 0.82 -7.18
C GLN A 121 0.73 -0.61 -7.09
N VAL A 122 1.88 -0.75 -6.44
CA VAL A 122 2.39 -2.00 -5.89
C VAL A 122 2.37 -1.87 -4.37
N TYR A 123 1.73 -2.79 -3.68
CA TYR A 123 1.81 -2.81 -2.23
C TYR A 123 2.68 -3.98 -1.75
N VAL A 124 3.40 -3.73 -0.67
CA VAL A 124 4.26 -4.71 0.00
C VAL A 124 3.87 -4.75 1.48
N ALA A 125 3.37 -5.88 1.92
CA ALA A 125 2.90 -6.06 3.27
C ALA A 125 3.88 -6.89 4.11
N PHE A 126 4.10 -6.41 5.31
CA PHE A 126 4.85 -7.11 6.34
C PHE A 126 3.93 -7.54 7.46
N ARG A 127 4.39 -8.46 8.30
CA ARG A 127 3.70 -8.87 9.51
C ARG A 127 4.65 -8.93 10.69
N ALA A 128 4.11 -8.67 11.87
CA ALA A 128 4.78 -8.90 13.15
C ALA A 128 3.76 -9.20 14.25
N ARG A 129 4.25 -9.58 15.43
CA ARG A 129 3.44 -9.73 16.64
C ARG A 129 3.96 -8.80 17.72
N VAL A 130 3.05 -8.25 18.48
CA VAL A 130 3.32 -7.50 19.70
C VAL A 130 2.65 -8.20 20.89
N ASN A 131 3.14 -7.93 22.11
CA ASN A 131 2.66 -8.57 23.33
C ASN A 131 1.68 -7.71 24.13
N ASP A 132 1.54 -6.44 23.75
CA ASP A 132 0.61 -5.49 24.37
C ASP A 132 -0.13 -4.68 23.31
N GLU A 133 -1.20 -4.04 23.71
CA GLU A 133 -2.04 -3.19 22.86
C GLU A 133 -1.79 -1.69 23.12
N ALA A 134 -0.60 -1.32 23.61
CA ALA A 134 -0.26 0.09 23.83
C ALA A 134 -0.13 0.80 22.47
N LEU A 135 -0.96 1.82 22.27
CA LEU A 135 -1.02 2.61 21.03
C LEU A 135 -0.89 4.09 21.35
N CYS A 136 -0.28 4.82 20.44
CA CYS A 136 -0.18 6.27 20.48
C CYS A 136 -0.35 6.83 19.07
N PRO A 137 -1.61 6.94 18.57
CA PRO A 137 -1.88 7.43 17.23
C PRO A 137 -1.22 8.78 16.97
N GLY A 138 -0.54 8.91 15.84
CA GLY A 138 0.08 10.16 15.41
C GLY A 138 -0.93 11.10 14.73
N PRO A 139 -0.46 12.22 14.18
CA PRO A 139 -1.33 13.25 13.62
C PRO A 139 -2.12 12.82 12.38
N GLU A 140 -1.71 11.74 11.73
CA GLU A 140 -2.38 11.16 10.56
C GLU A 140 -3.49 10.15 10.92
N SER A 141 -3.65 9.84 12.21
CA SER A 141 -4.64 8.90 12.72
C SER A 141 -5.54 9.57 13.77
N LEU A 142 -6.86 9.46 13.59
CA LEU A 142 -7.85 9.89 14.58
C LEU A 142 -7.90 8.92 15.77
N ASP A 143 -7.67 7.64 15.48
CA ASP A 143 -7.70 6.55 16.46
C ASP A 143 -6.89 5.35 15.94
N ALA A 144 -6.56 4.44 16.84
CA ALA A 144 -5.96 3.15 16.51
C ALA A 144 -6.47 2.08 17.49
N GLY A 145 -6.64 0.85 17.00
CA GLY A 145 -7.15 -0.24 17.84
C GLY A 145 -6.83 -1.61 17.28
N PHE A 146 -6.80 -2.59 18.17
CA PHE A 146 -6.72 -3.99 17.79
C PHE A 146 -8.12 -4.60 17.74
N PHE A 147 -8.50 -5.14 16.59
CA PHE A 147 -9.80 -5.76 16.39
C PHE A 147 -9.66 -7.22 15.98
N SER A 148 -10.53 -8.08 16.56
CA SER A 148 -10.76 -9.40 16.01
C SER A 148 -11.51 -9.29 14.68
N ARG A 149 -11.62 -10.39 13.95
CA ARG A 149 -12.36 -10.42 12.69
C ARG A 149 -13.83 -9.98 12.87
N GLU A 150 -14.44 -10.36 13.96
CA GLU A 150 -15.85 -10.06 14.30
C GLU A 150 -16.05 -8.60 14.74
N GLU A 151 -15.06 -8.05 15.46
CA GLU A 151 -15.09 -6.68 15.97
C GLU A 151 -14.74 -5.63 14.90
N CYS A 152 -14.10 -6.06 13.80
CA CYS A 152 -13.60 -5.17 12.78
C CYS A 152 -14.72 -4.33 12.14
N PRO A 153 -14.52 -3.02 11.99
CA PRO A 153 -15.51 -2.10 11.42
C PRO A 153 -15.61 -2.22 9.89
N TRP A 154 -15.99 -3.38 9.37
CA TRP A 154 -16.03 -3.71 7.94
C TRP A 154 -16.83 -2.71 7.10
N GLY A 155 -17.88 -2.10 7.66
CA GLY A 155 -18.67 -1.07 6.98
C GLY A 155 -17.98 0.28 6.83
N GLN A 156 -16.83 0.48 7.46
CA GLN A 156 -16.07 1.72 7.49
C GLN A 156 -14.63 1.57 6.99
N VAL A 157 -14.33 0.49 6.28
CA VAL A 157 -13.00 0.25 5.71
C VAL A 157 -12.74 1.26 4.59
N ALA A 158 -11.58 1.90 4.63
CA ALA A 158 -11.19 2.94 3.66
C ALA A 158 -11.09 2.39 2.23
N TYR A 159 -10.57 1.19 2.09
CA TYR A 159 -10.27 0.55 0.82
C TYR A 159 -10.82 -0.88 0.80
N PRO A 160 -12.13 -1.06 0.58
CA PRO A 160 -12.75 -2.38 0.60
C PRO A 160 -12.20 -3.32 -0.47
N GLU A 161 -11.53 -2.80 -1.49
CA GLU A 161 -10.85 -3.57 -2.53
C GLU A 161 -9.75 -4.50 -1.99
N VAL A 162 -9.15 -4.13 -0.84
CA VAL A 162 -8.10 -4.95 -0.20
C VAL A 162 -8.64 -5.90 0.89
N ASN A 163 -9.95 -5.95 1.12
CA ASN A 163 -10.54 -6.78 2.18
C ASN A 163 -10.14 -8.25 2.07
N ASP A 164 -10.03 -8.80 0.84
CA ASP A 164 -9.62 -10.19 0.66
C ASP A 164 -8.21 -10.48 1.20
N SER A 165 -7.29 -9.50 1.11
CA SER A 165 -5.96 -9.60 1.72
C SER A 165 -6.04 -9.55 3.25
N ILE A 166 -6.96 -8.75 3.79
CA ILE A 166 -7.18 -8.64 5.23
C ILE A 166 -7.86 -9.90 5.78
N PHE A 167 -8.84 -10.46 5.06
CA PHE A 167 -9.45 -11.75 5.41
C PHE A 167 -8.41 -12.85 5.46
N GLN A 168 -7.47 -12.88 4.48
CA GLN A 168 -6.37 -13.85 4.51
C GLN A 168 -5.49 -13.67 5.75
N ALA A 169 -5.21 -12.44 6.16
CA ALA A 169 -4.41 -12.19 7.35
C ALA A 169 -5.10 -12.71 8.62
N TYR A 170 -6.42 -12.59 8.73
CA TYR A 170 -7.18 -13.19 9.82
C TYR A 170 -7.18 -14.72 9.75
N ASP A 171 -7.37 -15.33 8.57
CA ASP A 171 -7.32 -16.79 8.38
C ASP A 171 -5.95 -17.35 8.83
N ASP A 172 -4.86 -16.68 8.44
CA ASP A 172 -3.50 -17.07 8.80
C ASP A 172 -3.26 -16.88 10.32
N LEU A 173 -3.80 -15.82 10.90
CA LEU A 173 -3.71 -15.55 12.34
C LEU A 173 -4.47 -16.58 13.18
N GLU A 174 -5.66 -16.98 12.76
CA GLU A 174 -6.50 -17.98 13.41
C GLU A 174 -5.91 -19.38 13.31
N SER A 175 -5.40 -19.75 12.12
CA SER A 175 -4.78 -21.05 11.89
C SER A 175 -3.38 -21.18 12.46
N GLY A 176 -2.72 -20.05 12.75
CA GLY A 176 -1.32 -19.98 13.16
C GLY A 176 -0.32 -20.34 12.05
N ARG A 177 -0.78 -20.48 10.81
CA ARG A 177 0.03 -20.78 9.63
C ARG A 177 0.09 -19.57 8.73
N PHE A 178 1.30 -19.10 8.47
CA PHE A 178 1.56 -17.93 7.66
C PHE A 178 2.36 -18.33 6.42
N ASP A 179 1.72 -18.25 5.29
CA ASP A 179 2.38 -18.37 3.98
C ASP A 179 2.76 -16.97 3.44
N VAL A 180 3.53 -16.94 2.38
CA VAL A 180 3.79 -15.73 1.61
C VAL A 180 2.84 -15.68 0.41
N TRP A 181 2.24 -14.53 0.18
CA TRP A 181 1.20 -14.36 -0.82
C TRP A 181 1.60 -13.37 -1.92
N HIS A 182 1.27 -13.70 -3.15
CA HIS A 182 1.24 -12.78 -4.28
C HIS A 182 -0.21 -12.52 -4.69
N THR A 183 -0.57 -11.25 -4.88
CA THR A 183 -1.94 -10.86 -5.20
C THR A 183 -2.00 -9.97 -6.44
N GLU A 184 -3.07 -10.09 -7.19
CA GLU A 184 -3.35 -9.29 -8.37
C GLU A 184 -4.76 -8.71 -8.27
N MET A 185 -4.85 -7.38 -8.23
CA MET A 185 -6.10 -6.65 -8.22
C MET A 185 -6.25 -5.84 -9.50
N THR A 186 -7.27 -6.16 -10.27
CA THR A 186 -7.72 -5.38 -11.41
C THR A 186 -9.09 -4.78 -11.10
N ALA A 187 -9.62 -3.93 -11.99
CA ALA A 187 -10.98 -3.38 -11.82
C ALA A 187 -12.06 -4.48 -11.83
N GLU A 188 -11.78 -5.64 -12.43
CA GLU A 188 -12.76 -6.72 -12.61
C GLU A 188 -12.57 -7.87 -11.62
N ARG A 189 -11.37 -8.05 -11.05
CA ARG A 189 -11.06 -9.24 -10.26
C ARG A 189 -9.97 -9.03 -9.22
N TYR A 190 -10.05 -9.83 -8.17
CA TYR A 190 -8.98 -10.11 -7.21
C TYR A 190 -8.51 -11.56 -7.38
N GLN A 191 -7.20 -11.78 -7.44
CA GLN A 191 -6.58 -13.10 -7.44
C GLN A 191 -5.46 -13.16 -6.40
N ARG A 192 -5.29 -14.32 -5.81
CA ARG A 192 -4.30 -14.59 -4.77
C ARG A 192 -3.60 -15.90 -5.06
N HIS A 193 -2.27 -15.89 -4.99
CA HIS A 193 -1.43 -17.06 -5.20
C HIS A 193 -0.48 -17.23 -4.02
N ARG A 194 -0.40 -18.45 -3.49
CA ARG A 194 0.63 -18.77 -2.52
C ARG A 194 1.98 -18.81 -3.23
N VAL A 195 2.96 -18.08 -2.71
CA VAL A 195 4.33 -18.20 -3.19
C VAL A 195 4.89 -19.49 -2.62
N ARG A 196 5.12 -20.48 -3.48
CA ARG A 196 5.77 -21.74 -3.10
C ARG A 196 7.27 -21.56 -3.20
N GLU A 197 8.00 -22.13 -2.23
CA GLU A 197 9.44 -22.31 -2.41
C GLU A 197 9.66 -23.13 -3.68
N LEU A 198 10.59 -22.66 -4.52
CA LEU A 198 11.03 -23.46 -5.66
C LEU A 198 11.74 -24.70 -5.11
N PRO A 199 11.53 -25.87 -5.68
CA PRO A 199 12.16 -27.11 -5.24
C PRO A 199 13.68 -27.06 -5.40
#